data_31ebbf93f0b8a9e15ae7739d77d3900f
#
_entry.id   31ebbf93f0b8a9e15ae7739d77d3900f
#
_cell.length_a   1.000
_cell.length_b   1.000
_cell.length_c   1.000
_cell.angle_alpha   90.00
_cell.angle_beta   90.00
_cell.angle_gamma   90.00
#
_symmetry.space_group_name_H-M   'P 1'
#
loop_
_entity.id
_entity.type
_entity.pdbx_description
1 polymer ?
#
loop_
_entity_poly.entity_id
_entity_poly.type
_entity_poly.pdbx_seq_one_letter_code
_entity_poly.pdbx_strand_id
1 'polypeptide(L)'
;MPENKIASERTFWVGVNSIVQNCGAFVGMMLFTQFAQRHGRKPVFIVAFIAAFLVTVGYFQLFNGTKDIWMSFFMGVCQLALFAGFAIYLPELFPLRLRSTGVSFCYNVGRFIAASGPFTLGELQKALAAGATTPEGKLAAFRMACCLLSSVFLLGLVAVFFLPETKGQPL
;
A
#
# COMPACT_ATOMS: atom_id res chain seq x y z
N MET A 1 -10.89 -10.12 32.53
CA MET A 1 -9.44 -10.36 32.25
C MET A 1 -8.67 -9.12 32.62
N PRO A 2 -7.50 -9.20 33.23
CA PRO A 2 -6.71 -8.02 33.56
C PRO A 2 -6.30 -7.30 32.26
N GLU A 3 -6.38 -5.97 32.23
CA GLU A 3 -6.08 -5.12 31.07
C GLU A 3 -4.72 -5.42 30.43
N ASN A 4 -3.73 -5.77 31.25
CA ASN A 4 -2.40 -6.17 30.79
C ASN A 4 -2.39 -7.42 29.87
N LYS A 5 -3.29 -8.38 30.08
CA LYS A 5 -3.40 -9.56 29.21
C LYS A 5 -3.99 -9.19 27.85
N ILE A 6 -5.02 -8.34 27.85
CA ILE A 6 -5.65 -7.89 26.60
C ILE A 6 -4.67 -7.06 25.76
N ALA A 7 -3.88 -6.19 26.41
CA ALA A 7 -2.85 -5.42 25.73
C ALA A 7 -1.75 -6.31 25.15
N SER A 8 -1.28 -7.31 25.90
CA SER A 8 -0.29 -8.27 25.44
C SER A 8 -0.76 -9.10 24.26
N GLU A 9 -1.98 -9.62 24.29
CA GLU A 9 -2.57 -10.38 23.18
C GLU A 9 -2.73 -9.51 21.92
N ARG A 10 -3.18 -8.26 22.07
CA ARG A 10 -3.27 -7.33 20.94
C ARG A 10 -1.90 -7.10 20.30
N THR A 11 -0.88 -6.82 21.09
CA THR A 11 0.49 -6.61 20.60
C THR A 11 1.02 -7.84 19.89
N PHE A 12 0.78 -9.04 20.44
CA PHE A 12 1.16 -10.30 19.80
C PHE A 12 0.50 -10.45 18.41
N TRP A 13 -0.81 -10.27 18.30
CA TRP A 13 -1.52 -10.41 17.03
C TRP A 13 -1.15 -9.34 16.01
N VAL A 14 -0.86 -8.11 16.44
CA VAL A 14 -0.31 -7.05 15.57
C VAL A 14 1.06 -7.48 15.04
N GLY A 15 1.92 -8.06 15.88
CA GLY A 15 3.22 -8.59 15.47
C GLY A 15 3.09 -9.72 14.43
N VAL A 16 2.21 -10.69 14.68
CA VAL A 16 1.93 -11.79 13.74
C VAL A 16 1.42 -11.25 12.41
N ASN A 17 0.46 -10.33 12.45
CA ASN A 17 -0.07 -9.68 11.25
C ASN A 17 1.02 -8.98 10.43
N SER A 18 1.91 -8.27 11.10
CA SER A 18 3.04 -7.58 10.45
C SER A 18 4.02 -8.58 9.80
N ILE A 19 4.30 -9.71 10.45
CA ILE A 19 5.16 -10.76 9.87
C ILE A 19 4.52 -11.34 8.61
N VAL A 20 3.23 -11.71 8.68
CA VAL A 20 2.49 -12.27 7.54
C VAL A 20 2.47 -11.29 6.38
N GLN A 21 2.21 -10.01 6.65
CA GLN A 21 2.22 -8.96 5.64
C GLN A 21 3.60 -8.78 5.01
N ASN A 22 4.68 -8.81 5.79
CA ASN A 22 6.04 -8.69 5.27
C ASN A 22 6.47 -9.92 4.45
N CYS A 23 6.03 -11.13 4.82
CA CYS A 23 6.23 -12.31 3.98
C CYS A 23 5.53 -12.14 2.62
N GLY A 24 4.30 -11.63 2.62
CA GLY A 24 3.60 -11.27 1.39
C GLY A 24 4.35 -10.21 0.58
N ALA A 25 4.86 -9.18 1.24
CA ALA A 25 5.65 -8.12 0.63
C ALA A 25 6.87 -8.67 -0.13
N PHE A 26 7.61 -9.58 0.48
CA PHE A 26 8.77 -10.22 -0.15
C PHE A 26 8.37 -10.92 -1.45
N VAL A 27 7.32 -11.74 -1.41
CA VAL A 27 6.80 -12.43 -2.60
C VAL A 27 6.33 -11.42 -3.65
N GLY A 28 5.60 -10.39 -3.25
CA GLY A 28 5.11 -9.34 -4.15
C GLY A 28 6.22 -8.59 -4.87
N MET A 29 7.29 -8.24 -4.16
CA MET A 29 8.45 -7.57 -4.76
C MET A 29 9.17 -8.47 -5.77
N MET A 30 9.33 -9.76 -5.49
CA MET A 30 9.92 -10.72 -6.42
C MET A 30 9.06 -10.90 -7.68
N LEU A 31 7.76 -11.06 -7.51
CA LEU A 31 6.82 -11.19 -8.63
C LEU A 31 6.83 -9.94 -9.50
N PHE A 32 6.75 -8.75 -8.90
CA PHE A 32 6.78 -7.49 -9.64
C PHE A 32 8.05 -7.39 -10.49
N THR A 33 9.21 -7.68 -9.90
CA THR A 33 10.51 -7.61 -10.61
C THR A 33 10.54 -8.55 -11.81
N GLN A 34 10.10 -9.80 -11.64
CA GLN A 34 10.08 -10.79 -12.72
C GLN A 34 9.10 -10.39 -13.85
N PHE A 35 7.90 -9.95 -13.49
CA PHE A 35 6.91 -9.53 -14.48
C PHE A 35 7.34 -8.24 -15.20
N ALA A 36 7.92 -7.27 -14.49
CA ALA A 36 8.41 -6.02 -15.05
C ALA A 36 9.55 -6.25 -16.07
N GLN A 37 10.41 -7.24 -15.83
CA GLN A 37 11.45 -7.62 -16.80
C GLN A 37 10.87 -8.25 -18.06
N ARG A 38 9.81 -9.06 -17.93
CA ARG A 38 9.20 -9.79 -19.06
C ARG A 38 8.25 -8.93 -19.89
N HIS A 39 7.36 -8.19 -19.26
CA HIS A 39 6.24 -7.50 -19.93
C HIS A 39 6.45 -5.98 -20.06
N GLY A 40 7.46 -5.42 -19.40
CA GLY A 40 7.68 -3.96 -19.33
C GLY A 40 7.22 -3.38 -18.02
N ARG A 41 7.63 -2.12 -17.75
CA ARG A 41 7.36 -1.48 -16.45
C ARG A 41 5.91 -1.00 -16.37
N LYS A 42 5.46 -0.32 -17.42
CA LYS A 42 4.14 0.32 -17.47
C LYS A 42 2.96 -0.64 -17.26
N PRO A 43 2.82 -1.77 -18.01
CA PRO A 43 1.69 -2.69 -17.83
C PRO A 43 1.69 -3.35 -16.45
N VAL A 44 2.87 -3.64 -15.90
CA VAL A 44 2.95 -4.26 -14.56
C VAL A 44 2.56 -3.28 -13.47
N PHE A 45 2.90 -1.99 -13.58
CA PHE A 45 2.41 -0.96 -12.67
C PHE A 45 0.88 -0.82 -12.73
N ILE A 46 0.29 -0.83 -13.92
CA ILE A 46 -1.17 -0.76 -14.09
C ILE A 46 -1.85 -1.91 -13.32
N VAL A 47 -1.39 -3.14 -13.55
CA VAL A 47 -1.93 -4.33 -12.86
C VAL A 47 -1.71 -4.23 -11.35
N ALA A 48 -0.53 -3.80 -10.91
CA ALA A 48 -0.20 -3.69 -9.50
C ALA A 48 -1.05 -2.63 -8.77
N PHE A 49 -1.31 -1.47 -9.39
CA PHE A 49 -2.19 -0.45 -8.81
C PHE A 49 -3.64 -0.91 -8.70
N ILE A 50 -4.17 -1.58 -9.74
CA ILE A 50 -5.52 -2.16 -9.71
C ILE A 50 -5.60 -3.23 -8.62
N ALA A 51 -4.63 -4.15 -8.56
CA ALA A 51 -4.59 -5.20 -7.57
C ALA A 51 -4.49 -4.63 -6.15
N ALA A 52 -3.63 -3.63 -5.91
CA ALA A 52 -3.48 -2.96 -4.63
C ALA A 52 -4.79 -2.30 -4.18
N PHE A 53 -5.49 -1.62 -5.09
CA PHE A 53 -6.80 -1.03 -4.81
C PHE A 53 -7.84 -2.10 -4.40
N LEU A 54 -8.02 -3.13 -5.23
CA LEU A 54 -9.02 -4.17 -5.00
C LEU A 54 -8.76 -4.96 -3.72
N VAL A 55 -7.50 -5.36 -3.49
CA VAL A 55 -7.10 -6.10 -2.29
C VAL A 55 -7.26 -5.24 -1.04
N THR A 56 -6.96 -3.94 -1.10
CA THR A 56 -7.13 -3.04 0.05
C THR A 56 -8.61 -2.89 0.40
N VAL A 57 -9.46 -2.63 -0.59
CA VAL A 57 -10.92 -2.54 -0.38
C VAL A 57 -11.46 -3.86 0.17
N GLY A 58 -11.10 -4.99 -0.45
CA GLY A 58 -11.50 -6.32 0.00
C GLY A 58 -11.05 -6.62 1.43
N TYR A 59 -9.82 -6.29 1.77
CA TYR A 59 -9.28 -6.47 3.12
C TYR A 59 -10.10 -5.73 4.16
N PHE A 60 -10.33 -4.43 4.00
CA PHE A 60 -11.06 -3.65 5.00
C PHE A 60 -12.55 -3.99 5.08
N GLN A 61 -13.16 -4.52 4.02
CA GLN A 61 -14.55 -4.96 4.05
C GLN A 61 -14.74 -6.35 4.66
N LEU A 62 -13.83 -7.29 4.38
CA LEU A 62 -13.98 -8.70 4.74
C LEU A 62 -13.25 -9.08 6.03
N PHE A 63 -12.25 -8.30 6.47
CA PHE A 63 -11.46 -8.62 7.65
C PHE A 63 -12.28 -8.49 8.93
N ASN A 64 -12.53 -9.62 9.61
CA ASN A 64 -13.35 -9.69 10.84
C ASN A 64 -12.61 -10.19 12.07
N GLY A 65 -11.30 -10.34 12.01
CA GLY A 65 -10.51 -10.71 13.19
C GLY A 65 -9.31 -11.60 12.89
N THR A 66 -8.81 -12.27 13.94
CA THR A 66 -7.55 -13.04 13.87
C THR A 66 -7.59 -14.22 12.89
N LYS A 67 -8.77 -14.72 12.56
CA LYS A 67 -8.93 -15.81 11.57
C LYS A 67 -8.60 -15.37 10.15
N ASP A 68 -8.69 -14.06 9.89
CA ASP A 68 -8.53 -13.49 8.55
C ASP A 68 -7.13 -12.90 8.34
N ILE A 69 -6.18 -13.15 9.26
CA ILE A 69 -4.80 -12.65 9.18
C ILE A 69 -4.10 -13.09 7.87
N TRP A 70 -4.47 -14.23 7.30
CA TRP A 70 -3.96 -14.67 6.01
C TRP A 70 -4.22 -13.66 4.87
N MET A 71 -5.28 -12.86 4.97
CA MET A 71 -5.57 -11.79 4.00
C MET A 71 -4.49 -10.72 3.98
N SER A 72 -3.80 -10.49 5.11
CA SER A 72 -2.68 -9.55 5.21
C SER A 72 -1.50 -9.96 4.34
N PHE A 73 -1.35 -11.25 4.06
CA PHE A 73 -0.35 -11.73 3.10
C PHE A 73 -0.61 -11.14 1.70
N PHE A 74 -1.83 -11.23 1.20
CA PHE A 74 -2.19 -10.68 -0.12
C PHE A 74 -2.11 -9.17 -0.15
N MET A 75 -2.47 -8.51 0.96
CA MET A 75 -2.28 -7.07 1.11
C MET A 75 -0.80 -6.69 1.00
N GLY A 76 0.08 -7.45 1.66
CA GLY A 76 1.53 -7.30 1.52
C GLY A 76 2.01 -7.49 0.09
N VAL A 77 1.58 -8.58 -0.57
CA VAL A 77 1.92 -8.88 -1.98
C VAL A 77 1.59 -7.71 -2.89
N CYS A 78 0.37 -7.17 -2.82
CA CYS A 78 -0.08 -6.16 -3.78
C CYS A 78 0.45 -4.76 -3.47
N GLN A 79 0.47 -4.35 -2.20
CA GLN A 79 0.89 -2.98 -1.84
C GLN A 79 2.40 -2.79 -1.93
N LEU A 80 3.19 -3.73 -1.40
CA LEU A 80 4.64 -3.57 -1.37
C LEU A 80 5.32 -3.96 -2.70
N ALA A 81 4.64 -4.66 -3.58
CA ALA A 81 5.11 -4.85 -4.96
C ALA A 81 5.38 -3.51 -5.67
N LEU A 82 4.55 -2.49 -5.42
CA LEU A 82 4.73 -1.14 -5.98
C LEU A 82 6.05 -0.50 -5.54
N PHE A 83 6.53 -0.76 -4.31
CA PHE A 83 7.81 -0.24 -3.85
C PHE A 83 8.99 -0.81 -4.65
N ALA A 84 8.96 -2.10 -5.00
CA ALA A 84 9.95 -2.70 -5.89
C ALA A 84 9.90 -2.05 -7.28
N GLY A 85 8.70 -1.76 -7.76
CA GLY A 85 8.49 -1.03 -9.01
C GLY A 85 9.17 0.33 -9.01
N PHE A 86 8.95 1.13 -7.98
CA PHE A 86 9.59 2.44 -7.86
C PHE A 86 11.11 2.34 -7.71
N ALA A 87 11.61 1.33 -6.99
CA ALA A 87 13.05 1.12 -6.83
C ALA A 87 13.77 0.80 -8.16
N ILE A 88 13.07 0.17 -9.10
CA ILE A 88 13.60 -0.14 -10.43
C ILE A 88 13.38 1.06 -11.38
N TYR A 89 12.17 1.59 -11.41
CA TYR A 89 11.74 2.55 -12.41
C TYR A 89 12.31 3.96 -12.21
N LEU A 90 12.37 4.46 -10.95
CA LEU A 90 12.91 5.80 -10.71
C LEU A 90 14.36 5.97 -11.17
N PRO A 91 15.29 5.03 -10.91
CA PRO A 91 16.64 5.13 -11.43
C PRO A 91 16.73 5.14 -12.98
N GLU A 92 15.77 4.51 -13.67
CA GLU A 92 15.70 4.46 -15.12
C GLU A 92 15.27 5.81 -15.73
N LEU A 93 14.60 6.67 -14.97
CA LEU A 93 14.14 7.98 -15.43
C LEU A 93 15.22 9.07 -15.38
N PHE A 94 16.29 8.87 -14.61
CA PHE A 94 17.31 9.88 -14.39
C PHE A 94 18.63 9.54 -15.09
N PRO A 95 19.30 10.52 -15.72
CA PRO A 95 20.63 10.32 -16.26
C PRO A 95 21.64 10.00 -15.14
N LEU A 96 22.72 9.28 -15.46
CA LEU A 96 23.70 8.78 -14.48
C LEU A 96 24.19 9.84 -13.48
N ARG A 97 24.40 11.08 -13.93
CA ARG A 97 24.88 12.18 -13.08
C ARG A 97 23.90 12.60 -11.98
N LEU A 98 22.61 12.49 -12.23
CA LEU A 98 21.55 12.97 -11.33
C LEU A 98 20.76 11.81 -10.68
N ARG A 99 21.09 10.57 -11.03
CA ARG A 99 20.31 9.39 -10.64
C ARG A 99 20.09 9.28 -9.13
N SER A 100 21.14 9.34 -8.34
CA SER A 100 21.04 9.20 -6.87
C SER A 100 20.25 10.35 -6.25
N THR A 101 20.55 11.59 -6.66
CA THR A 101 19.88 12.78 -6.15
C THR A 101 18.41 12.82 -6.56
N GLY A 102 18.11 12.54 -7.83
CA GLY A 102 16.74 12.53 -8.34
C GLY A 102 15.87 11.45 -7.71
N VAL A 103 16.41 10.23 -7.56
CA VAL A 103 15.70 9.13 -6.88
C VAL A 103 15.45 9.48 -5.42
N SER A 104 16.46 9.96 -4.70
CA SER A 104 16.31 10.37 -3.29
C SER A 104 15.29 11.50 -3.13
N PHE A 105 15.32 12.48 -4.02
CA PHE A 105 14.35 13.57 -4.01
C PHE A 105 12.91 13.05 -4.18
N CYS A 106 12.65 12.23 -5.20
CA CYS A 106 11.33 11.66 -5.45
C CYS A 106 10.82 10.84 -4.27
N TYR A 107 11.68 9.98 -3.68
CA TYR A 107 11.30 9.20 -2.50
C TYR A 107 10.97 10.08 -1.29
N ASN A 108 11.75 11.12 -1.03
CA ASN A 108 11.51 11.98 0.12
C ASN A 108 10.26 12.84 -0.07
N VAL A 109 10.04 13.41 -1.24
CA VAL A 109 8.80 14.14 -1.55
C VAL A 109 7.59 13.20 -1.39
N GLY A 110 7.65 11.98 -1.92
CA GLY A 110 6.60 10.98 -1.73
C GLY A 110 6.33 10.68 -0.25
N ARG A 111 7.36 10.56 0.58
CA ARG A 111 7.23 10.36 2.04
C ARG A 111 6.60 11.55 2.75
N PHE A 112 6.94 12.79 2.37
CA PHE A 112 6.28 13.99 2.92
C PHE A 112 4.79 13.99 2.62
N ILE A 113 4.41 13.68 1.38
CA ILE A 113 2.99 13.56 1.00
C ILE A 113 2.33 12.42 1.79
N ALA A 114 2.97 11.26 1.88
CA ALA A 114 2.44 10.10 2.62
C ALA A 114 2.28 10.37 4.13
N ALA A 115 3.11 11.24 4.72
CA ALA A 115 2.99 11.62 6.12
C ALA A 115 1.67 12.35 6.46
N SER A 116 0.98 12.93 5.47
CA SER A 116 -0.37 13.49 5.64
C SER A 116 -1.46 12.41 5.75
N GLY A 117 -1.16 11.16 5.34
CA GLY A 117 -2.12 10.06 5.31
C GLY A 117 -2.83 9.77 6.64
N PRO A 118 -2.09 9.60 7.76
CA PRO A 118 -2.70 9.38 9.08
C PRO A 118 -3.62 10.53 9.53
N PHE A 119 -3.27 11.79 9.22
CA PHE A 119 -4.12 12.94 9.52
C PHE A 119 -5.40 12.90 8.69
N THR A 120 -5.28 12.68 7.38
CA THR A 120 -6.42 12.56 6.47
C THR A 120 -7.35 11.41 6.88
N LEU A 121 -6.77 10.25 7.25
CA LEU A 121 -7.54 9.11 7.75
C LEU A 121 -8.28 9.47 9.04
N GLY A 122 -7.63 10.16 9.98
CA GLY A 122 -8.23 10.58 11.25
C GLY A 122 -9.40 11.53 11.05
N GLU A 123 -9.26 12.56 10.22
CA GLU A 123 -10.32 13.51 9.92
C GLU A 123 -11.48 12.86 9.15
N LEU A 124 -11.17 12.01 8.18
CA LEU A 124 -12.18 11.26 7.43
C LEU A 124 -12.96 10.31 8.34
N GLN A 125 -12.28 9.62 9.25
CA GLN A 125 -12.93 8.77 10.23
C GLN A 125 -13.83 9.57 11.18
N LYS A 126 -13.40 10.72 11.66
CA LYS A 126 -14.23 11.61 12.50
C LYS A 126 -15.47 12.07 11.76
N ALA A 127 -15.33 12.52 10.51
CA ALA A 127 -16.44 12.98 9.67
C ALA A 127 -17.47 11.87 9.44
N LEU A 128 -17.01 10.65 9.12
CA LEU A 128 -17.87 9.50 8.89
C LEU A 128 -18.50 8.94 10.18
N ALA A 129 -17.82 9.10 11.32
CA ALA A 129 -18.30 8.66 12.62
C ALA A 129 -19.20 9.69 13.34
N ALA A 130 -19.42 10.88 12.78
CA ALA A 130 -20.14 11.96 13.44
C ALA A 130 -21.56 11.63 13.89
N GLY A 131 -22.20 10.59 13.31
CA GLY A 131 -23.51 10.07 13.74
C GLY A 131 -23.46 8.69 14.40
N ALA A 132 -22.28 8.09 14.55
CA ALA A 132 -22.12 6.72 15.04
C ALA A 132 -21.91 6.70 16.57
N THR A 133 -22.95 6.36 17.31
CA THR A 133 -22.88 6.18 18.78
C THR A 133 -22.43 4.77 19.18
N THR A 134 -22.58 3.79 18.30
CA THR A 134 -22.25 2.38 18.56
C THR A 134 -20.81 2.03 18.16
N PRO A 135 -20.16 1.06 18.85
CA PRO A 135 -18.82 0.58 18.47
C PRO A 135 -18.75 0.04 17.02
N GLU A 136 -19.83 -0.63 16.60
CA GLU A 136 -19.94 -1.16 15.22
C GLU A 136 -20.00 -0.05 14.18
N GLY A 137 -20.73 1.03 14.47
CA GLY A 137 -20.79 2.21 13.60
C GLY A 137 -19.43 2.90 13.44
N LYS A 138 -18.66 2.98 14.52
CA LYS A 138 -17.27 3.51 14.48
C LYS A 138 -16.35 2.62 13.67
N LEU A 139 -16.49 1.30 13.76
CA LEU A 139 -15.73 0.35 12.94
C LEU A 139 -16.09 0.46 11.46
N ALA A 140 -17.38 0.58 11.15
CA ALA A 140 -17.85 0.80 9.77
C ALA A 140 -17.33 2.11 9.19
N ALA A 141 -17.34 3.19 9.97
CA ALA A 141 -16.75 4.47 9.58
C ALA A 141 -15.24 4.36 9.29
N PHE A 142 -14.50 3.65 10.12
CA PHE A 142 -13.08 3.38 9.90
C PHE A 142 -12.84 2.59 8.60
N ARG A 143 -13.59 1.52 8.37
CA ARG A 143 -13.50 0.72 7.14
C ARG A 143 -13.79 1.55 5.90
N MET A 144 -14.84 2.38 5.95
CA MET A 144 -15.19 3.29 4.87
C MET A 144 -14.08 4.31 4.60
N ALA A 145 -13.51 4.91 5.66
CA ALA A 145 -12.40 5.84 5.55
C ALA A 145 -11.18 5.20 4.86
N CYS A 146 -10.82 3.98 5.23
CA CYS A 146 -9.73 3.24 4.60
C CYS A 146 -10.01 2.93 3.12
N CYS A 147 -11.26 2.55 2.79
CA CYS A 147 -11.66 2.31 1.40
C CYS A 147 -11.62 3.60 0.56
N LEU A 148 -12.07 4.73 1.12
CA LEU A 148 -11.97 6.02 0.43
C LEU A 148 -10.52 6.45 0.25
N LEU A 149 -9.67 6.25 1.26
CA LEU A 149 -8.25 6.57 1.15
C LEU A 149 -7.53 5.68 0.13
N SER A 150 -7.99 4.45 -0.08
CA SER A 150 -7.43 3.56 -1.10
C SER A 150 -7.62 4.07 -2.54
N SER A 151 -8.53 5.05 -2.77
CA SER A 151 -8.68 5.71 -4.07
C SER A 151 -7.40 6.42 -4.55
N VAL A 152 -6.45 6.67 -3.65
CA VAL A 152 -5.10 7.17 -4.01
C VAL A 152 -4.39 6.23 -4.99
N PHE A 153 -4.65 4.91 -4.93
CA PHE A 153 -4.11 3.98 -5.93
C PHE A 153 -4.61 4.27 -7.34
N LEU A 154 -5.84 4.79 -7.49
CA LEU A 154 -6.37 5.19 -8.79
C LEU A 154 -5.67 6.44 -9.34
N LEU A 155 -5.26 7.37 -8.47
CA LEU A 155 -4.40 8.50 -8.87
C LEU A 155 -3.05 7.99 -9.36
N GLY A 156 -2.46 7.01 -8.68
CA GLY A 156 -1.25 6.33 -9.14
C GLY A 156 -1.44 5.68 -10.52
N LEU A 157 -2.59 5.04 -10.75
CA LEU A 157 -2.93 4.46 -12.04
C LEU A 157 -2.97 5.51 -13.15
N VAL A 158 -3.61 6.67 -12.90
CA VAL A 158 -3.64 7.79 -13.85
C VAL A 158 -2.23 8.30 -14.13
N ALA A 159 -1.39 8.46 -13.10
CA ALA A 159 -0.02 8.91 -13.26
C ALA A 159 0.80 7.98 -14.17
N VAL A 160 0.60 6.66 -14.10
CA VAL A 160 1.32 5.68 -14.94
C VAL A 160 1.06 5.89 -16.43
N PHE A 161 -0.11 6.37 -16.83
CA PHE A 161 -0.40 6.65 -18.24
C PHE A 161 0.50 7.73 -18.82
N PHE A 162 0.92 8.70 -18.02
CA PHE A 162 1.79 9.80 -18.43
C PHE A 162 3.28 9.43 -18.38
N LEU A 163 3.65 8.33 -17.74
CA LEU A 163 5.04 7.91 -17.60
C LEU A 163 5.53 7.20 -18.88
N PRO A 164 6.80 7.37 -19.29
CA PRO A 164 7.38 6.64 -20.42
C PRO A 164 7.59 5.15 -20.10
N GLU A 165 7.57 4.29 -21.12
CA GLU A 165 8.04 2.91 -20.97
C GLU A 165 9.57 2.89 -21.08
N THR A 166 10.23 2.30 -20.07
CA THR A 166 11.71 2.28 -19.99
C THR A 166 12.32 0.94 -20.36
N LYS A 167 11.50 -0.08 -20.68
CA LYS A 167 11.99 -1.40 -21.05
C LYS A 167 12.90 -1.34 -22.28
N GLY A 168 14.14 -1.81 -22.12
CA GLY A 168 15.08 -1.92 -23.24
C GLY A 168 15.78 -0.61 -23.63
N GLN A 169 15.61 0.47 -22.86
CA GLN A 169 16.42 1.67 -23.07
C GLN A 169 17.82 1.48 -22.45
N PRO A 170 18.90 1.92 -23.16
CA PRO A 170 20.23 1.88 -22.59
C PRO A 170 20.30 2.82 -21.38
N LEU A 171 20.80 2.32 -20.27
CA LEU A 171 20.96 3.05 -19.00
C LEU A 171 22.16 3.98 -19.05
#